data_0ab4a1db77b0e910aa5e7e1046b13f4b
#
_entry.id   0ab4a1db77b0e910aa5e7e1046b13f4b
#
_cell.length_a   1.000
_cell.length_b   1.000
_cell.length_c   1.000
_cell.angle_alpha   90.00
_cell.angle_beta   90.00
_cell.angle_gamma   90.00
#
_symmetry.space_group_name_H-M   'P 1'
#
loop_
_entity.id
_entity.type
_entity.pdbx_description
1 polymer ?
#
loop_
_entity_poly.entity_id
_entity_poly.type
_entity_poly.pdbx_seq_one_letter_code
_entity_poly.pdbx_strand_id
1 'polypeptide(L)'
;NQEVLNNINSLIKKGSKEIILSGINIGDYGIVEGKRKFTFYSLIKEINEIKTDVRFRISSIEPNLLSDEIIDLVHSSDKFVNHFHIPLQSGNNKILKNMSRRYNTALYSDRINRIKSKMPDACIGCDVIVGFPGESDKDFLETFEFIKKRDIDYLHVFQYSERNNTRAVNIKDVISKPIRIKRSKMLRILSEKKRRNFYNNNLSLTKEIIIENGKDQKYLYGYTDNYVRVKVKRD
;
A
#
# COMPACT_ATOMS: atom_id res chain seq x y z
N ASN A 1 8.68 18.04 -12.04
CA ASN A 1 7.24 18.08 -11.69
C ASN A 1 6.36 18.39 -12.92
N GLN A 2 6.76 19.34 -13.81
CA GLN A 2 5.89 19.86 -14.86
C GLN A 2 5.28 18.79 -15.79
N GLU A 3 6.05 17.80 -16.19
CA GLU A 3 5.56 16.70 -17.03
C GLU A 3 4.43 15.91 -16.35
N VAL A 4 4.60 15.59 -15.07
CA VAL A 4 3.58 14.87 -14.29
C VAL A 4 2.31 15.72 -14.16
N LEU A 5 2.45 17.01 -13.87
CA LEU A 5 1.31 17.94 -13.77
C LEU A 5 0.59 18.11 -15.12
N ASN A 6 1.32 18.16 -16.23
CA ASN A 6 0.74 18.21 -17.57
C ASN A 6 -0.06 16.92 -17.88
N ASN A 7 0.48 15.74 -17.51
CA ASN A 7 -0.22 14.46 -17.66
C ASN A 7 -1.50 14.42 -16.81
N ILE A 8 -1.43 14.85 -15.54
CA ILE A 8 -2.60 14.96 -14.65
C ILE A 8 -3.67 15.87 -15.29
N ASN A 9 -3.31 17.06 -15.71
CA ASN A 9 -4.23 18.01 -16.36
C ASN A 9 -4.86 17.42 -17.63
N SER A 10 -4.12 16.65 -18.41
CA SER A 10 -4.66 15.94 -19.57
C SER A 10 -5.70 14.89 -19.18
N LEU A 11 -5.44 14.12 -18.10
CA LEU A 11 -6.37 13.11 -17.60
C LEU A 11 -7.65 13.75 -17.02
N ILE A 12 -7.51 14.86 -16.29
CA ILE A 12 -8.64 15.65 -15.79
C ILE A 12 -9.54 16.13 -16.96
N LYS A 13 -8.94 16.70 -18.02
CA LYS A 13 -9.66 17.14 -19.22
C LYS A 13 -10.38 15.99 -19.93
N LYS A 14 -9.87 14.76 -19.84
CA LYS A 14 -10.51 13.55 -20.39
C LYS A 14 -11.63 12.99 -19.50
N GLY A 15 -11.92 13.61 -18.37
CA GLY A 15 -13.02 13.22 -17.47
C GLY A 15 -12.67 12.12 -16.48
N SER A 16 -11.39 11.86 -16.23
CA SER A 16 -10.99 10.90 -15.17
C SER A 16 -11.57 11.31 -13.83
N LYS A 17 -12.08 10.37 -13.05
CA LYS A 17 -12.62 10.60 -11.70
C LYS A 17 -11.62 10.29 -10.60
N GLU A 18 -10.65 9.43 -10.89
CA GLU A 18 -9.55 9.09 -10.01
C GLU A 18 -8.25 8.98 -10.79
N ILE A 19 -7.16 9.49 -10.21
CA ILE A 19 -5.80 9.36 -10.75
C ILE A 19 -4.92 8.68 -9.71
N ILE A 20 -4.29 7.57 -10.11
CA ILE A 20 -3.39 6.82 -9.26
C ILE A 20 -1.95 7.25 -9.55
N LEU A 21 -1.28 7.79 -8.55
CA LEU A 21 0.15 8.11 -8.61
C LEU A 21 0.95 6.83 -8.39
N SER A 22 1.64 6.37 -9.42
CA SER A 22 2.37 5.10 -9.42
C SER A 22 3.80 5.27 -9.91
N GLY A 23 4.70 4.44 -9.36
CA GLY A 23 6.11 4.38 -9.74
C GLY A 23 6.78 3.16 -9.12
N ILE A 24 7.97 2.78 -9.62
CA ILE A 24 8.75 1.65 -9.08
C ILE A 24 9.11 1.91 -7.61
N ASN A 25 9.49 3.15 -7.28
CA ASN A 25 9.72 3.63 -5.92
C ASN A 25 9.30 5.11 -5.85
N ILE A 26 8.00 5.34 -5.65
CA ILE A 26 7.42 6.68 -5.74
C ILE A 26 8.03 7.66 -4.72
N GLY A 27 8.43 7.16 -3.56
CA GLY A 27 9.03 7.99 -2.52
C GLY A 27 10.44 8.52 -2.85
N ASP A 28 11.14 7.89 -3.79
CA ASP A 28 12.42 8.38 -4.33
C ASP A 28 12.23 9.33 -5.54
N TYR A 29 11.01 9.79 -5.80
CA TYR A 29 10.72 10.76 -6.84
C TYR A 29 11.62 12.00 -6.76
N GLY A 30 12.05 12.47 -7.94
CA GLY A 30 12.86 13.67 -8.08
C GLY A 30 14.37 13.48 -7.90
N ILE A 31 14.86 12.23 -7.84
CA ILE A 31 16.29 11.93 -7.93
C ILE A 31 16.67 11.89 -9.42
N VAL A 32 17.55 12.80 -9.82
CA VAL A 32 18.09 12.91 -11.19
C VAL A 32 19.61 12.88 -11.07
N GLU A 33 20.27 11.94 -11.78
CA GLU A 33 21.74 11.77 -11.75
C GLU A 33 22.29 11.63 -10.31
N GLY A 34 21.58 10.88 -9.46
CA GLY A 34 21.97 10.66 -8.06
C GLY A 34 21.75 11.85 -7.12
N LYS A 35 21.27 13.00 -7.62
CA LYS A 35 20.95 14.19 -6.81
C LYS A 35 19.45 14.40 -6.71
N ARG A 36 18.97 14.72 -5.51
CA ARG A 36 17.57 15.06 -5.28
C ARG A 36 17.29 16.49 -5.74
N LYS A 37 16.53 16.65 -6.83
CA LYS A 37 16.05 17.92 -7.37
C LYS A 37 14.65 18.28 -6.85
N PHE A 38 13.82 17.29 -6.60
CA PHE A 38 12.46 17.43 -6.08
C PHE A 38 12.19 16.34 -5.05
N THR A 39 11.08 16.46 -4.33
CA THR A 39 10.60 15.42 -3.41
C THR A 39 9.20 14.97 -3.84
N PHE A 40 8.84 13.76 -3.47
CA PHE A 40 7.46 13.30 -3.68
C PHE A 40 6.46 14.19 -2.94
N TYR A 41 6.83 14.66 -1.73
CA TYR A 41 6.03 15.62 -0.99
C TYR A 41 5.79 16.92 -1.77
N SER A 42 6.84 17.51 -2.39
CA SER A 42 6.66 18.72 -3.19
C SER A 42 5.72 18.51 -4.39
N LEU A 43 5.77 17.34 -5.02
CA LEU A 43 4.86 16.99 -6.11
C LEU A 43 3.41 16.89 -5.64
N ILE A 44 3.13 16.15 -4.56
CA ILE A 44 1.75 15.98 -4.07
C ILE A 44 1.18 17.29 -3.51
N LYS A 45 2.02 18.20 -3.00
CA LYS A 45 1.61 19.54 -2.62
C LYS A 45 1.13 20.33 -3.83
N GLU A 46 1.88 20.34 -4.93
CA GLU A 46 1.45 20.98 -6.18
C GLU A 46 0.16 20.35 -6.75
N ILE A 47 0.02 19.02 -6.67
CA ILE A 47 -1.20 18.31 -7.07
C ILE A 47 -2.39 18.73 -6.21
N ASN A 48 -2.20 18.93 -4.90
CA ASN A 48 -3.26 19.33 -3.98
C ASN A 48 -3.82 20.74 -4.29
N GLU A 49 -3.03 21.61 -4.90
CA GLU A 49 -3.46 22.95 -5.32
C GLU A 49 -4.28 22.95 -6.64
N ILE A 50 -4.33 21.84 -7.37
CA ILE A 50 -5.11 21.76 -8.62
C ILE A 50 -6.61 21.88 -8.29
N LYS A 51 -7.30 22.82 -8.90
CA LYS A 51 -8.76 22.98 -8.76
C LYS A 51 -9.48 21.89 -9.56
N THR A 52 -9.92 20.83 -8.91
CA THR A 52 -10.58 19.68 -9.52
C THR A 52 -11.31 18.85 -8.48
N ASP A 53 -12.37 18.15 -8.91
CA ASP A 53 -13.10 17.13 -8.12
C ASP A 53 -12.52 15.73 -8.32
N VAL A 54 -11.40 15.59 -9.05
CA VAL A 54 -10.72 14.30 -9.25
C VAL A 54 -10.01 13.90 -7.96
N ARG A 55 -10.23 12.69 -7.50
CA ARG A 55 -9.51 12.17 -6.35
C ARG A 55 -8.18 11.52 -6.76
N PHE A 56 -7.21 11.61 -5.86
CA PHE A 56 -5.87 11.06 -6.08
C PHE A 56 -5.58 9.94 -5.09
N ARG A 57 -4.93 8.89 -5.57
CA ARG A 57 -4.45 7.80 -4.75
C ARG A 57 -2.94 7.64 -4.88
N ILE A 58 -2.25 7.61 -3.75
CA ILE A 58 -0.84 7.24 -3.70
C ILE A 58 -0.78 5.71 -3.79
N SER A 59 0.00 5.20 -4.74
CA SER A 59 0.27 3.78 -4.89
C SER A 59 1.21 3.29 -3.77
N SER A 60 2.05 2.32 -4.03
CA SER A 60 2.97 1.75 -3.04
C SER A 60 4.09 2.73 -2.67
N ILE A 61 4.27 2.99 -1.36
CA ILE A 61 5.35 3.83 -0.84
C ILE A 61 6.05 3.13 0.33
N GLU A 62 7.40 3.05 0.28
CA GLU A 62 8.18 2.41 1.35
C GLU A 62 8.06 3.19 2.68
N PRO A 63 8.06 2.50 3.85
CA PRO A 63 7.86 3.14 5.16
C PRO A 63 8.85 4.28 5.47
N ASN A 64 10.11 4.13 5.03
CA ASN A 64 11.16 5.13 5.22
C ASN A 64 11.04 6.36 4.30
N LEU A 65 10.18 6.28 3.29
CA LEU A 65 9.90 7.37 2.34
C LEU A 65 8.53 8.00 2.56
N LEU A 66 7.68 7.36 3.35
CA LEU A 66 6.40 7.91 3.80
C LEU A 66 6.64 8.83 4.99
N SER A 67 6.98 10.10 4.72
CA SER A 67 7.25 11.08 5.75
C SER A 67 5.98 11.56 6.46
N ASP A 68 6.17 12.24 7.58
CA ASP A 68 5.08 12.81 8.37
C ASP A 68 4.31 13.85 7.56
N GLU A 69 5.01 14.67 6.79
CA GLU A 69 4.40 15.71 5.96
C GLU A 69 3.51 15.11 4.86
N ILE A 70 3.87 13.93 4.31
CA ILE A 70 3.02 13.22 3.34
C ILE A 70 1.73 12.75 4.01
N ILE A 71 1.82 12.15 5.21
CA ILE A 71 0.66 11.69 5.97
C ILE A 71 -0.24 12.88 6.34
N ASP A 72 0.35 13.99 6.78
CA ASP A 72 -0.35 15.20 7.19
C ASP A 72 -1.07 15.86 5.99
N LEU A 73 -0.42 15.88 4.82
CA LEU A 73 -1.05 16.39 3.60
C LEU A 73 -2.23 15.52 3.18
N VAL A 74 -2.09 14.19 3.18
CA VAL A 74 -3.20 13.29 2.84
C VAL A 74 -4.36 13.47 3.81
N HIS A 75 -4.07 13.58 5.12
CA HIS A 75 -5.08 13.80 6.15
C HIS A 75 -5.86 15.12 5.97
N SER A 76 -5.17 16.20 5.60
CA SER A 76 -5.78 17.53 5.45
C SER A 76 -6.40 17.78 4.08
N SER A 77 -6.18 16.89 3.13
CA SER A 77 -6.67 17.04 1.76
C SER A 77 -8.05 16.42 1.57
N ASP A 78 -8.92 17.10 0.85
CA ASP A 78 -10.20 16.61 0.34
C ASP A 78 -10.06 15.80 -0.97
N LYS A 79 -8.86 15.76 -1.56
CA LYS A 79 -8.59 15.13 -2.86
C LYS A 79 -7.85 13.80 -2.74
N PHE A 80 -7.01 13.64 -1.72
CA PHE A 80 -6.28 12.39 -1.53
C PHE A 80 -7.12 11.39 -0.75
N VAL A 81 -7.23 10.17 -1.30
CA VAL A 81 -8.00 9.10 -0.66
C VAL A 81 -7.30 8.54 0.58
N ASN A 82 -8.08 8.19 1.61
CA ASN A 82 -7.60 7.59 2.85
C ASN A 82 -7.20 6.12 2.65
N HIS A 83 -6.28 5.89 1.71
CA HIS A 83 -5.75 4.57 1.40
C HIS A 83 -4.23 4.62 1.27
N PHE A 84 -3.54 3.77 2.02
CA PHE A 84 -2.09 3.63 1.98
C PHE A 84 -1.71 2.20 1.65
N HIS A 85 -0.82 2.02 0.68
CA HIS A 85 -0.17 0.75 0.42
C HIS A 85 1.30 0.87 0.83
N ILE A 86 1.67 0.20 1.93
CA ILE A 86 2.99 0.32 2.56
C ILE A 86 3.64 -1.08 2.56
N PRO A 87 4.59 -1.38 1.67
CA PRO A 87 5.23 -2.68 1.61
C PRO A 87 5.97 -3.00 2.92
N LEU A 88 5.56 -4.07 3.61
CA LEU A 88 6.23 -4.56 4.83
C LEU A 88 7.37 -5.51 4.50
N GLN A 89 7.15 -6.38 3.54
CA GLN A 89 8.00 -7.49 3.09
C GLN A 89 8.20 -8.58 4.14
N SER A 90 8.55 -8.26 5.40
CA SER A 90 8.65 -9.17 6.53
C SER A 90 8.41 -8.42 7.85
N GLY A 91 7.79 -9.06 8.82
CA GLY A 91 7.65 -8.55 10.19
C GLY A 91 8.81 -8.93 11.12
N ASN A 92 9.92 -9.42 10.56
CA ASN A 92 11.13 -9.79 11.30
C ASN A 92 12.34 -8.96 10.81
N ASN A 93 13.03 -8.29 11.74
CA ASN A 93 14.13 -7.38 11.41
C ASN A 93 15.35 -8.06 10.78
N LYS A 94 15.65 -9.31 11.15
CA LYS A 94 16.72 -10.10 10.53
C LYS A 94 16.44 -10.32 9.04
N ILE A 95 15.20 -10.68 8.72
CA ILE A 95 14.79 -10.94 7.34
C ILE A 95 14.75 -9.63 6.55
N LEU A 96 14.24 -8.53 7.11
CA LEU A 96 14.28 -7.20 6.47
C LEU A 96 15.71 -6.78 6.13
N LYS A 97 16.67 -7.01 7.04
CA LYS A 97 18.09 -6.74 6.81
C LYS A 97 18.65 -7.60 5.67
N ASN A 98 18.31 -8.89 5.64
CA ASN A 98 18.74 -9.81 4.58
C ASN A 98 18.13 -9.42 3.21
N MET A 99 16.92 -8.85 3.20
CA MET A 99 16.30 -8.28 2.01
C MET A 99 16.86 -6.89 1.64
N SER A 100 17.84 -6.37 2.38
CA SER A 100 18.44 -5.04 2.19
C SER A 100 17.40 -3.91 2.28
N ARG A 101 16.39 -4.05 3.16
CA ARG A 101 15.38 -3.00 3.38
C ARG A 101 15.94 -1.87 4.21
N ARG A 102 15.56 -0.63 3.87
CA ARG A 102 16.01 0.62 4.50
C ARG A 102 15.19 1.00 5.73
N TYR A 103 14.37 0.08 6.23
CA TYR A 103 13.47 0.26 7.38
C TYR A 103 13.46 -1.00 8.25
N ASN A 104 12.90 -0.86 9.44
CA ASN A 104 12.66 -1.93 10.39
C ASN A 104 11.21 -1.97 10.85
N THR A 105 10.84 -2.95 11.67
CA THR A 105 9.48 -3.13 12.18
C THR A 105 9.03 -2.00 13.10
N ALA A 106 9.95 -1.31 13.79
CA ALA A 106 9.62 -0.18 14.64
C ALA A 106 9.15 1.02 13.81
N LEU A 107 9.91 1.41 12.78
CA LEU A 107 9.52 2.47 11.85
C LEU A 107 8.19 2.14 11.14
N TYR A 108 8.03 0.88 10.71
CA TYR A 108 6.79 0.43 10.08
C TYR A 108 5.59 0.61 11.02
N SER A 109 5.72 0.21 12.28
CA SER A 109 4.67 0.38 13.29
C SER A 109 4.35 1.85 13.55
N ASP A 110 5.37 2.70 13.61
CA ASP A 110 5.21 4.13 13.79
C ASP A 110 4.37 4.75 12.65
N ARG A 111 4.67 4.41 11.38
CA ARG A 111 3.90 4.88 10.22
C ARG A 111 2.41 4.48 10.31
N ILE A 112 2.12 3.22 10.65
CA ILE A 112 0.74 2.74 10.82
C ILE A 112 0.04 3.49 11.94
N ASN A 113 0.67 3.59 13.11
CA ASN A 113 0.09 4.27 14.26
C ASN A 113 -0.21 5.74 13.95
N ARG A 114 0.71 6.43 13.26
CA ARG A 114 0.50 7.82 12.86
C ARG A 114 -0.66 7.98 11.88
N ILE A 115 -0.76 7.11 10.87
CA ILE A 115 -1.90 7.13 9.93
C ILE A 115 -3.21 6.90 10.69
N LYS A 116 -3.30 5.83 11.47
CA LYS A 116 -4.54 5.46 12.17
C LYS A 116 -4.95 6.46 13.26
N SER A 117 -3.98 7.16 13.88
CA SER A 117 -4.30 8.22 14.85
C SER A 117 -4.94 9.46 14.21
N LYS A 118 -4.57 9.79 12.95
CA LYS A 118 -5.11 10.92 12.21
C LYS A 118 -6.34 10.54 11.36
N MET A 119 -6.32 9.35 10.81
CA MET A 119 -7.33 8.81 9.89
C MET A 119 -7.72 7.39 10.34
N PRO A 120 -8.58 7.24 11.38
CA PRO A 120 -8.93 5.92 11.93
C PRO A 120 -9.56 4.98 10.91
N ASP A 121 -10.28 5.50 9.93
CA ASP A 121 -10.95 4.78 8.85
C ASP A 121 -10.08 4.55 7.60
N ALA A 122 -8.83 5.04 7.58
CA ALA A 122 -7.92 4.81 6.46
C ALA A 122 -7.67 3.33 6.23
N CYS A 123 -7.67 2.90 4.98
CA CYS A 123 -7.30 1.55 4.58
C CYS A 123 -5.79 1.41 4.44
N ILE A 124 -5.19 0.45 5.14
CA ILE A 124 -3.75 0.16 5.05
C ILE A 124 -3.54 -1.24 4.48
N GLY A 125 -2.99 -1.31 3.28
CA GLY A 125 -2.54 -2.54 2.64
C GLY A 125 -1.04 -2.73 2.72
N CYS A 126 -0.56 -3.98 2.69
CA CYS A 126 0.87 -4.24 2.61
C CYS A 126 1.21 -5.46 1.74
N ASP A 127 2.44 -5.48 1.24
CA ASP A 127 3.06 -6.64 0.61
C ASP A 127 3.89 -7.42 1.61
N VAL A 128 3.82 -8.75 1.56
CA VAL A 128 4.64 -9.66 2.38
C VAL A 128 5.19 -10.78 1.51
N ILE A 129 6.47 -11.07 1.67
CA ILE A 129 7.16 -12.19 1.02
C ILE A 129 7.41 -13.28 2.06
N VAL A 130 6.97 -14.52 1.78
CA VAL A 130 7.23 -15.69 2.62
C VAL A 130 8.24 -16.62 1.98
N GLY A 131 9.05 -17.27 2.81
CA GLY A 131 10.05 -18.22 2.34
C GLY A 131 11.26 -17.58 1.69
N PHE A 132 11.61 -16.37 2.10
CA PHE A 132 12.88 -15.76 1.74
C PHE A 132 14.03 -16.63 2.29
N PRO A 133 15.16 -16.84 1.56
CA PRO A 133 16.27 -17.66 2.04
C PRO A 133 16.73 -17.24 3.45
N GLY A 134 16.90 -18.23 4.34
CA GLY A 134 17.25 -18.01 5.74
C GLY A 134 16.07 -17.63 6.68
N GLU A 135 14.82 -17.64 6.19
CA GLU A 135 13.63 -17.43 7.02
C GLU A 135 13.29 -18.71 7.80
N SER A 136 13.64 -18.80 9.07
CA SER A 136 13.23 -19.91 9.95
C SER A 136 11.73 -19.91 10.25
N ASP A 137 11.21 -20.99 10.83
CA ASP A 137 9.80 -21.00 11.31
C ASP A 137 9.55 -19.96 12.38
N LYS A 138 10.53 -19.69 13.25
CA LYS A 138 10.46 -18.61 14.24
C LYS A 138 10.36 -17.25 13.58
N ASP A 139 11.18 -16.94 12.57
CA ASP A 139 11.16 -15.68 11.84
C ASP A 139 9.79 -15.47 11.14
N PHE A 140 9.23 -16.54 10.57
CA PHE A 140 7.89 -16.49 9.98
C PHE A 140 6.79 -16.24 11.02
N LEU A 141 6.84 -16.93 12.18
CA LEU A 141 5.86 -16.72 13.24
C LEU A 141 5.94 -15.31 13.83
N GLU A 142 7.13 -14.73 13.96
CA GLU A 142 7.31 -13.33 14.34
C GLU A 142 6.63 -12.40 13.31
N THR A 143 6.80 -12.65 12.01
CA THR A 143 6.12 -11.90 10.94
C THR A 143 4.61 -12.04 11.04
N PHE A 144 4.10 -13.26 11.26
CA PHE A 144 2.66 -13.52 11.40
C PHE A 144 2.06 -12.76 12.59
N GLU A 145 2.69 -12.86 13.78
CA GLU A 145 2.23 -12.19 15.00
C GLU A 145 2.37 -10.66 14.90
N PHE A 146 3.43 -10.17 14.25
CA PHE A 146 3.59 -8.74 13.98
C PHE A 146 2.39 -8.19 13.18
N ILE A 147 2.06 -8.83 12.06
CA ILE A 147 0.95 -8.43 11.19
C ILE A 147 -0.39 -8.55 11.91
N LYS A 148 -0.60 -9.64 12.65
CA LYS A 148 -1.83 -9.89 13.39
C LYS A 148 -2.15 -8.77 14.39
N LYS A 149 -1.12 -8.23 15.05
CA LYS A 149 -1.23 -7.19 16.10
C LYS A 149 -1.30 -5.76 15.55
N ARG A 150 -1.13 -5.52 14.25
CA ARG A 150 -1.12 -4.17 13.67
C ARG A 150 -2.41 -3.88 12.92
N ASP A 151 -2.77 -2.60 12.83
CA ASP A 151 -3.94 -2.12 12.10
C ASP A 151 -3.66 -2.05 10.59
N ILE A 152 -3.31 -3.21 10.03
CA ILE A 152 -3.19 -3.47 8.61
C ILE A 152 -4.51 -4.11 8.18
N ASP A 153 -5.10 -3.68 7.08
CA ASP A 153 -6.44 -4.09 6.67
C ASP A 153 -6.45 -5.22 5.65
N TYR A 154 -5.39 -5.33 4.81
CA TYR A 154 -5.22 -6.45 3.89
C TYR A 154 -3.76 -6.68 3.51
N LEU A 155 -3.47 -7.89 3.00
CA LEU A 155 -2.13 -8.29 2.56
C LEU A 155 -2.15 -8.76 1.11
N HIS A 156 -1.13 -8.41 0.36
CA HIS A 156 -0.70 -9.14 -0.81
C HIS A 156 0.44 -10.07 -0.41
N VAL A 157 0.20 -11.37 -0.46
CA VAL A 157 1.16 -12.38 -0.01
C VAL A 157 1.84 -13.04 -1.19
N PHE A 158 3.15 -12.86 -1.27
CA PHE A 158 4.02 -13.42 -2.29
C PHE A 158 4.88 -14.54 -1.72
N GLN A 159 5.03 -15.61 -2.48
CA GLN A 159 6.06 -16.60 -2.20
C GLN A 159 7.37 -16.11 -2.80
N TYR A 160 8.47 -16.26 -2.07
CA TYR A 160 9.78 -15.96 -2.64
C TYR A 160 10.02 -16.76 -3.91
N SER A 161 10.48 -16.10 -4.94
CA SER A 161 10.88 -16.67 -6.21
C SER A 161 12.34 -16.29 -6.48
N GLU A 162 13.14 -17.29 -6.81
CA GLU A 162 14.53 -17.10 -7.16
C GLU A 162 14.64 -16.27 -8.44
N ARG A 163 15.50 -15.25 -8.40
CA ARG A 163 15.80 -14.40 -9.56
C ARG A 163 17.31 -14.37 -9.78
N ASN A 164 17.74 -14.74 -10.95
CA ASN A 164 19.15 -14.64 -11.33
C ASN A 164 19.67 -13.21 -11.11
N ASN A 165 20.95 -13.09 -10.79
CA ASN A 165 21.63 -11.81 -10.54
C ASN A 165 21.17 -11.04 -9.29
N THR A 166 20.51 -11.72 -8.32
CA THR A 166 20.21 -11.13 -7.01
C THR A 166 21.10 -11.72 -5.92
N ARG A 167 21.42 -10.91 -4.88
CA ARG A 167 22.20 -11.38 -3.72
C ARG A 167 21.50 -12.53 -2.99
N ALA A 168 20.19 -12.57 -3.02
CA ALA A 168 19.37 -13.58 -2.34
C ALA A 168 19.61 -15.00 -2.88
N VAL A 169 19.99 -15.17 -4.15
CA VAL A 169 20.30 -16.49 -4.74
C VAL A 169 21.53 -17.14 -4.09
N ASN A 170 22.45 -16.34 -3.54
CA ASN A 170 23.67 -16.83 -2.90
C ASN A 170 23.46 -17.24 -1.43
N ILE A 171 22.25 -17.05 -0.87
CA ILE A 171 21.95 -17.48 0.50
C ILE A 171 21.60 -18.97 0.49
N LYS A 172 22.36 -19.77 1.29
CA LYS A 172 22.29 -21.23 1.26
C LYS A 172 21.01 -21.83 1.83
N ASP A 173 20.34 -21.17 2.78
CA ASP A 173 19.17 -21.71 3.49
C ASP A 173 17.89 -21.50 2.69
N VAL A 174 17.77 -22.22 1.58
CA VAL A 174 16.60 -22.14 0.70
C VAL A 174 15.39 -22.83 1.34
N ILE A 175 14.28 -22.10 1.44
CA ILE A 175 13.03 -22.63 1.99
C ILE A 175 12.30 -23.46 0.92
N SER A 176 11.92 -24.68 1.26
CA SER A 176 11.24 -25.58 0.32
C SER A 176 9.88 -25.04 -0.12
N LYS A 177 9.48 -25.36 -1.34
CA LYS A 177 8.20 -24.92 -1.93
C LYS A 177 6.97 -25.30 -1.08
N PRO A 178 6.85 -26.51 -0.49
CA PRO A 178 5.73 -26.85 0.38
C PRO A 178 5.61 -25.92 1.61
N ILE A 179 6.76 -25.55 2.21
CA ILE A 179 6.78 -24.62 3.35
C ILE A 179 6.32 -23.22 2.90
N ARG A 180 6.80 -22.72 1.76
CA ARG A 180 6.36 -21.41 1.21
C ARG A 180 4.84 -21.41 0.97
N ILE A 181 4.29 -22.49 0.41
CA ILE A 181 2.85 -22.64 0.18
C ILE A 181 2.09 -22.59 1.51
N LYS A 182 2.53 -23.35 2.53
CA LYS A 182 1.91 -23.37 3.86
C LYS A 182 1.90 -21.98 4.50
N ARG A 183 3.06 -21.29 4.53
CA ARG A 183 3.20 -19.95 5.08
C ARG A 183 2.32 -18.93 4.33
N SER A 184 2.31 -18.99 3.01
CA SER A 184 1.47 -18.14 2.17
C SER A 184 -0.02 -18.33 2.47
N LYS A 185 -0.48 -19.59 2.62
CA LYS A 185 -1.87 -19.90 2.98
C LYS A 185 -2.25 -19.30 4.33
N MET A 186 -1.40 -19.43 5.34
CA MET A 186 -1.65 -18.85 6.68
C MET A 186 -1.82 -17.33 6.62
N LEU A 187 -0.95 -16.60 5.93
CA LEU A 187 -1.06 -15.14 5.80
C LEU A 187 -2.25 -14.70 4.93
N ARG A 188 -2.63 -15.47 3.91
CA ARG A 188 -3.84 -15.18 3.12
C ARG A 188 -5.11 -15.29 3.96
N ILE A 189 -5.22 -16.33 4.80
CA ILE A 189 -6.34 -16.48 5.75
C ILE A 189 -6.37 -15.29 6.72
N LEU A 190 -5.20 -14.88 7.25
CA LEU A 190 -5.11 -13.69 8.09
C LEU A 190 -5.56 -12.43 7.35
N SER A 191 -5.14 -12.25 6.10
CA SER A 191 -5.54 -11.13 5.24
C SER A 191 -7.06 -11.06 5.05
N GLU A 192 -7.70 -12.20 4.75
CA GLU A 192 -9.15 -12.26 4.59
C GLU A 192 -9.89 -11.86 5.86
N LYS A 193 -9.40 -12.33 7.03
CA LYS A 193 -9.95 -11.95 8.34
C LYS A 193 -9.83 -10.45 8.60
N LYS A 194 -8.65 -9.87 8.35
CA LYS A 194 -8.40 -8.44 8.52
C LYS A 194 -9.26 -7.59 7.58
N ARG A 195 -9.35 -7.97 6.32
CA ARG A 195 -10.19 -7.28 5.34
C ARG A 195 -11.67 -7.33 5.70
N ARG A 196 -12.15 -8.46 6.21
CA ARG A 196 -13.52 -8.58 6.71
C ARG A 196 -13.76 -7.65 7.89
N ASN A 197 -12.83 -7.57 8.84
CA ASN A 197 -12.92 -6.64 9.96
C ASN A 197 -12.97 -5.19 9.49
N PHE A 198 -12.09 -4.83 8.54
CA PHE A 198 -12.10 -3.49 7.94
C PHE A 198 -13.46 -3.17 7.30
N TYR A 199 -14.03 -4.10 6.54
CA TYR A 199 -15.36 -3.90 5.93
C TYR A 199 -16.45 -3.77 7.00
N ASN A 200 -16.42 -4.60 8.05
CA ASN A 200 -17.37 -4.51 9.15
C ASN A 200 -17.31 -3.15 9.86
N ASN A 201 -16.12 -2.59 10.05
CA ASN A 201 -15.95 -1.27 10.67
C ASN A 201 -16.47 -0.12 9.78
N ASN A 202 -16.70 -0.38 8.50
CA ASN A 202 -17.27 0.59 7.56
C ASN A 202 -18.79 0.42 7.35
N LEU A 203 -19.43 -0.57 7.99
CA LEU A 203 -20.87 -0.71 7.94
C LEU A 203 -21.54 0.48 8.63
N SER A 204 -22.66 0.92 8.08
CA SER A 204 -23.46 2.06 8.57
C SER A 204 -22.78 3.43 8.43
N LEU A 205 -21.62 3.51 7.77
CA LEU A 205 -21.01 4.80 7.42
C LEU A 205 -21.51 5.25 6.05
N THR A 206 -21.77 6.54 5.92
CA THR A 206 -22.05 7.17 4.62
C THR A 206 -20.72 7.56 3.97
N LYS A 207 -20.49 7.09 2.75
CA LYS A 207 -19.26 7.32 2.01
C LYS A 207 -19.54 7.66 0.56
N GLU A 208 -18.72 8.53 -0.02
CA GLU A 208 -18.72 8.76 -1.46
C GLU A 208 -18.08 7.62 -2.20
N ILE A 209 -18.64 7.24 -3.36
CA ILE A 209 -18.13 6.16 -4.19
C ILE A 209 -17.86 6.63 -5.61
N ILE A 210 -16.80 6.14 -6.21
CA ILE A 210 -16.61 6.18 -7.66
C ILE A 210 -17.08 4.86 -8.24
N ILE A 211 -18.06 4.95 -9.12
CA ILE A 211 -18.61 3.79 -9.83
C ILE A 211 -17.66 3.41 -10.96
N GLU A 212 -17.29 2.12 -11.01
CA GLU A 212 -16.53 1.53 -12.10
C GLU A 212 -17.45 1.23 -13.29
N ASN A 213 -16.94 1.40 -14.51
CA ASN A 213 -17.63 0.96 -15.71
C ASN A 213 -17.68 -0.58 -15.74
N GLY A 214 -18.86 -1.15 -15.51
CA GLY A 214 -19.08 -2.59 -15.46
C GLY A 214 -20.17 -3.04 -16.44
N LYS A 215 -20.09 -4.29 -16.89
CA LYS A 215 -21.07 -4.92 -17.78
C LYS A 215 -22.26 -5.56 -17.03
N ASP A 216 -22.24 -5.54 -15.70
CA ASP A 216 -23.33 -6.13 -14.89
C ASP A 216 -24.59 -5.28 -15.04
N GLN A 217 -25.68 -5.90 -15.49
CA GLN A 217 -26.96 -5.19 -15.72
C GLN A 217 -27.75 -4.95 -14.43
N LYS A 218 -27.48 -5.72 -13.36
CA LYS A 218 -28.22 -5.63 -12.09
C LYS A 218 -27.53 -4.78 -11.05
N TYR A 219 -26.18 -4.68 -11.12
CA TYR A 219 -25.40 -4.03 -10.08
C TYR A 219 -24.33 -3.11 -10.65
N LEU A 220 -24.10 -2.03 -9.90
CA LEU A 220 -22.95 -1.14 -10.03
C LEU A 220 -21.90 -1.54 -9.00
N TYR A 221 -20.65 -1.47 -9.37
CA TYR A 221 -19.52 -1.69 -8.47
C TYR A 221 -18.68 -0.42 -8.38
N GLY A 222 -18.03 -0.21 -7.26
CA GLY A 222 -17.18 0.95 -7.09
C GLY A 222 -16.37 0.87 -5.80
N TYR A 223 -15.61 1.93 -5.54
CA TYR A 223 -14.80 2.06 -4.35
C TYR A 223 -15.10 3.36 -3.61
N THR A 224 -15.17 3.25 -2.29
CA THR A 224 -15.26 4.41 -1.40
C THR A 224 -13.94 5.21 -1.41
N ASP A 225 -13.94 6.37 -0.75
CA ASP A 225 -12.76 7.20 -0.50
C ASP A 225 -11.65 6.47 0.29
N ASN A 226 -12.01 5.49 1.14
CA ASN A 226 -11.06 4.64 1.85
C ASN A 226 -10.96 3.22 1.27
N TYR A 227 -11.32 3.04 0.00
CA TYR A 227 -11.13 1.81 -0.78
C TYR A 227 -11.91 0.57 -0.32
N VAL A 228 -13.05 0.76 0.35
CA VAL A 228 -14.02 -0.32 0.50
C VAL A 228 -14.69 -0.58 -0.84
N ARG A 229 -14.63 -1.82 -1.33
CA ARG A 229 -15.36 -2.20 -2.54
C ARG A 229 -16.84 -2.38 -2.22
N VAL A 230 -17.68 -1.67 -2.93
CA VAL A 230 -19.13 -1.69 -2.76
C VAL A 230 -19.84 -2.22 -3.99
N LYS A 231 -21.04 -2.76 -3.76
CA LYS A 231 -21.97 -3.25 -4.77
C LYS A 231 -23.31 -2.57 -4.54
N VAL A 232 -23.78 -1.82 -5.51
CA VAL A 232 -25.04 -1.09 -5.45
C VAL A 232 -25.99 -1.64 -6.49
N LYS A 233 -27.26 -1.84 -6.13
CA LYS A 233 -28.30 -2.27 -7.09
C LYS A 233 -28.54 -1.13 -8.07
N ARG A 234 -28.70 -1.45 -9.36
CA ARG A 234 -29.22 -0.48 -10.33
C ARG A 234 -30.73 -0.32 -10.09
N ASP A 235 -31.17 0.90 -10.10
CA ASP A 235 -32.62 1.22 -10.12
C ASP A 235 -33.20 0.88 -11.49
#